data_9caf53a4630b99a353b12b66c0f61b96
#
_entry.id   9caf53a4630b99a353b12b66c0f61b96
#
_cell.length_a   1.000
_cell.length_b   1.000
_cell.length_c   1.000
_cell.angle_alpha   90.00
_cell.angle_beta   90.00
_cell.angle_gamma   90.00
#
_symmetry.space_group_name_H-M   'P 1'
#
loop_
_entity.id
_entity.type
_entity.pdbx_description
1 polymer ?
#
loop_
_entity_poly.entity_id
_entity_poly.type
_entity_poly.pdbx_seq_one_letter_code
_entity_poly.pdbx_strand_id
1 'polypeptide(L)'
;MSATSESFTAFVARAMRSPDPVARLRERIADARLDADERERLRAIDEDGFRVAALLVAKLRFERLMQGSPLVARGFAIDARAFADVFREYHEQVPMTSPMPWEEGKTFENWARRQANA
;
A
#
# COMPACT_ATOMS: atom_id res chain seq x y z
N MET A 1 12.91 -3.51 17.77
CA MET A 1 11.48 -3.84 17.94
C MET A 1 11.17 -5.12 17.20
N SER A 2 10.39 -5.97 17.81
CA SER A 2 10.02 -7.22 17.17
C SER A 2 8.91 -6.98 16.16
N ALA A 3 8.79 -7.87 15.14
CA ALA A 3 7.70 -7.81 14.16
C ALA A 3 6.33 -7.88 14.83
N THR A 4 6.24 -8.49 16.03
CA THR A 4 4.99 -8.65 16.77
C THR A 4 4.54 -7.37 17.47
N SER A 5 5.39 -6.32 17.53
CA SER A 5 5.03 -5.06 18.18
C SER A 5 4.11 -4.20 17.33
N GLU A 6 4.02 -4.47 16.03
CA GLU A 6 3.11 -3.78 15.13
C GLU A 6 1.66 -4.25 15.39
N SER A 7 0.71 -3.33 15.51
CA SER A 7 -0.68 -3.70 15.74
C SER A 7 -1.25 -4.52 14.57
N PHE A 8 -2.29 -5.29 14.86
CA PHE A 8 -2.98 -6.08 13.83
C PHE A 8 -3.44 -5.19 12.66
N THR A 9 -4.10 -4.07 12.99
CA THR A 9 -4.62 -3.15 11.98
C THR A 9 -3.50 -2.53 11.13
N ALA A 10 -2.41 -2.09 11.78
CA ALA A 10 -1.27 -1.50 11.08
C ALA A 10 -0.61 -2.52 10.17
N PHE A 11 -0.46 -3.77 10.63
CA PHE A 11 0.11 -4.83 9.81
C PHE A 11 -0.76 -5.11 8.58
N VAL A 12 -2.08 -5.26 8.77
CA VAL A 12 -2.99 -5.55 7.66
C VAL A 12 -2.92 -4.44 6.61
N ALA A 13 -2.94 -3.19 7.06
CA ALA A 13 -2.84 -2.04 6.14
C ALA A 13 -1.54 -2.06 5.35
N ARG A 14 -0.41 -2.35 6.02
CA ARG A 14 0.91 -2.42 5.37
C ARG A 14 0.98 -3.58 4.38
N ALA A 15 0.45 -4.75 4.78
CA ALA A 15 0.44 -5.93 3.90
C ALA A 15 -0.37 -5.66 2.63
N MET A 16 -1.51 -4.98 2.74
CA MET A 16 -2.34 -4.65 1.59
C MET A 16 -1.64 -3.71 0.61
N ARG A 17 -0.69 -2.91 1.06
CA ARG A 17 0.07 -2.00 0.19
C ARG A 17 1.33 -2.65 -0.41
N SER A 18 1.68 -3.85 0.01
CA SER A 18 2.87 -4.53 -0.47
C SER A 18 2.66 -5.14 -1.86
N PRO A 19 3.76 -5.44 -2.60
CA PRO A 19 3.64 -6.08 -3.91
C PRO A 19 2.96 -7.46 -3.87
N ASP A 20 3.13 -8.19 -2.77
CA ASP A 20 2.50 -9.50 -2.58
C ASP A 20 1.86 -9.56 -1.20
N PRO A 21 0.60 -9.11 -1.08
CA PRO A 21 -0.09 -9.06 0.23
C PRO A 21 -0.20 -10.41 0.93
N VAL A 22 -0.44 -11.47 0.18
CA VAL A 22 -0.61 -12.81 0.76
C VAL A 22 0.73 -13.33 1.28
N ALA A 23 1.83 -13.06 0.59
CA ALA A 23 3.16 -13.44 1.07
C ALA A 23 3.46 -12.78 2.42
N ARG A 24 3.11 -11.51 2.57
CA ARG A 24 3.29 -10.80 3.85
C ARG A 24 2.46 -11.40 4.97
N LEU A 25 1.22 -11.75 4.65
CA LEU A 25 0.32 -12.42 5.59
C LEU A 25 0.92 -13.72 6.08
N ARG A 26 1.40 -14.55 5.15
CA ARG A 26 1.98 -15.86 5.47
C ARG A 26 3.26 -15.72 6.31
N GLU A 27 4.10 -14.75 5.99
CA GLU A 27 5.32 -14.48 6.74
C GLU A 27 5.02 -14.16 8.20
N ARG A 28 4.01 -13.33 8.45
CA ARG A 28 3.65 -12.98 9.82
C ARG A 28 3.07 -14.17 10.57
N ILE A 29 2.23 -14.97 9.92
CA ILE A 29 1.68 -16.19 10.52
C ILE A 29 2.80 -17.13 10.93
N ALA A 30 3.87 -17.21 10.15
CA ALA A 30 4.99 -18.09 10.40
C ALA A 30 5.95 -17.57 11.49
N ASP A 31 5.82 -16.32 11.92
CA ASP A 31 6.70 -15.76 12.96
C ASP A 31 6.40 -16.41 14.30
N ALA A 32 7.39 -17.12 14.86
CA ALA A 32 7.24 -17.85 16.10
C ALA A 32 6.93 -16.95 17.31
N ARG A 33 7.23 -15.65 17.21
CA ARG A 33 7.00 -14.68 18.28
C ARG A 33 5.58 -14.14 18.31
N LEU A 34 4.79 -14.46 17.26
CA LEU A 34 3.44 -13.92 17.12
C LEU A 34 2.51 -14.49 18.19
N ASP A 35 1.67 -13.63 18.77
CA ASP A 35 0.62 -14.03 19.69
C ASP A 35 -0.35 -15.02 19.04
N ALA A 36 -0.76 -16.03 19.80
CA ALA A 36 -1.62 -17.10 19.29
C ALA A 36 -2.97 -16.58 18.79
N ASP A 37 -3.56 -15.62 19.50
CA ASP A 37 -4.87 -15.04 19.10
C ASP A 37 -4.75 -14.27 17.79
N GLU A 38 -3.68 -13.50 17.63
CA GLU A 38 -3.46 -12.77 16.38
C GLU A 38 -3.19 -13.74 15.23
N ARG A 39 -2.40 -14.80 15.48
CA ARG A 39 -2.14 -15.82 14.45
C ARG A 39 -3.43 -16.45 13.97
N GLU A 40 -4.34 -16.77 14.89
CA GLU A 40 -5.62 -17.36 14.55
C GLU A 40 -6.47 -16.42 13.70
N ARG A 41 -6.50 -15.12 14.04
CA ARG A 41 -7.23 -14.12 13.26
C ARG A 41 -6.65 -13.97 11.86
N LEU A 42 -5.31 -14.00 11.74
CA LEU A 42 -4.67 -13.90 10.42
C LEU A 42 -4.94 -15.13 9.56
N ARG A 43 -4.95 -16.34 10.18
CA ARG A 43 -5.27 -17.58 9.47
C ARG A 43 -6.71 -17.60 8.96
N ALA A 44 -7.61 -16.91 9.63
CA ALA A 44 -9.02 -16.84 9.24
C ALA A 44 -9.26 -15.95 8.02
N ILE A 45 -8.28 -15.15 7.62
CA ILE A 45 -8.41 -14.27 6.46
C ILE A 45 -8.39 -15.12 5.19
N ASP A 46 -9.42 -14.94 4.34
CA ASP A 46 -9.45 -15.58 3.03
C ASP A 46 -8.39 -14.93 2.13
N GLU A 47 -7.42 -15.72 1.67
CA GLU A 47 -6.29 -15.21 0.90
C GLU A 47 -6.71 -14.58 -0.42
N ASP A 48 -7.65 -15.20 -1.14
CA ASP A 48 -8.13 -14.65 -2.40
C ASP A 48 -8.88 -13.35 -2.19
N GLY A 49 -9.74 -13.30 -1.18
CA GLY A 49 -10.45 -12.09 -0.79
C GLY A 49 -9.48 -10.97 -0.39
N PHE A 50 -8.43 -11.30 0.33
CA PHE A 50 -7.41 -10.34 0.75
C PHE A 50 -6.68 -9.76 -0.47
N ARG A 51 -6.33 -10.62 -1.43
CA ARG A 51 -5.68 -10.19 -2.68
C ARG A 51 -6.57 -9.24 -3.47
N VAL A 52 -7.85 -9.58 -3.61
CA VAL A 52 -8.82 -8.73 -4.31
C VAL A 52 -9.00 -7.38 -3.59
N ALA A 53 -9.14 -7.41 -2.27
CA ALA A 53 -9.28 -6.19 -1.49
C ALA A 53 -8.05 -5.27 -1.65
N ALA A 54 -6.85 -5.85 -1.66
CA ALA A 54 -5.62 -5.09 -1.85
C ALA A 54 -5.58 -4.42 -3.23
N LEU A 55 -6.02 -5.13 -4.27
CA LEU A 55 -6.11 -4.58 -5.62
C LEU A 55 -7.09 -3.41 -5.70
N LEU A 56 -8.24 -3.54 -5.04
CA LEU A 56 -9.24 -2.47 -4.99
C LEU A 56 -8.71 -1.23 -4.27
N VAL A 57 -8.03 -1.42 -3.15
CA VAL A 57 -7.44 -0.31 -2.40
C VAL A 57 -6.42 0.43 -3.27
N ALA A 58 -5.56 -0.31 -3.96
CA ALA A 58 -4.56 0.28 -4.86
C ALA A 58 -5.23 1.05 -6.01
N LYS A 59 -6.25 0.47 -6.62
CA LYS A 59 -6.97 1.10 -7.72
C LYS A 59 -7.65 2.39 -7.28
N LEU A 60 -8.33 2.38 -6.15
CA LEU A 60 -9.01 3.57 -5.63
C LEU A 60 -8.01 4.66 -5.28
N ARG A 61 -6.86 4.30 -4.70
CA ARG A 61 -5.81 5.26 -4.42
C ARG A 61 -5.25 5.87 -5.70
N PHE A 62 -5.03 5.05 -6.72
CA PHE A 62 -4.55 5.53 -8.02
C PHE A 62 -5.52 6.52 -8.64
N GLU A 63 -6.82 6.20 -8.64
CA GLU A 63 -7.85 7.09 -9.18
C GLU A 63 -7.90 8.41 -8.43
N ARG A 64 -7.81 8.36 -7.10
CA ARG A 64 -7.78 9.56 -6.26
C ARG A 64 -6.56 10.42 -6.60
N LEU A 65 -5.41 9.77 -6.79
CA LEU A 65 -4.19 10.45 -7.14
C LEU A 65 -4.28 11.15 -8.50
N MET A 66 -4.89 10.47 -9.48
CA MET A 66 -5.13 11.05 -10.80
C MET A 66 -6.00 12.31 -10.73
N GLN A 67 -6.98 12.30 -9.85
CA GLN A 67 -7.86 13.45 -9.65
C GLN A 67 -7.15 14.59 -8.93
N GLY A 68 -6.24 14.27 -8.03
CA GLY A 68 -5.60 15.26 -7.15
C GLY A 68 -4.32 15.87 -7.66
N SER A 69 -3.73 15.32 -8.73
CA SER A 69 -2.45 15.81 -9.24
C SER A 69 -2.43 15.85 -10.76
N PRO A 70 -2.38 17.05 -11.36
CA PRO A 70 -2.21 17.17 -12.83
C PRO A 70 -0.90 16.56 -13.31
N LEU A 71 0.14 16.57 -12.48
CA LEU A 71 1.42 15.95 -12.80
C LEU A 71 1.27 14.44 -12.98
N VAL A 72 0.52 13.78 -12.10
CA VAL A 72 0.23 12.36 -12.20
C VAL A 72 -0.54 12.05 -13.47
N ALA A 73 -1.59 12.81 -13.74
CA ALA A 73 -2.41 12.60 -14.94
C ALA A 73 -1.58 12.71 -16.21
N ARG A 74 -0.68 13.70 -16.28
CA ARG A 74 0.20 13.86 -17.43
C ARG A 74 1.22 12.75 -17.54
N GLY A 75 1.83 12.35 -16.44
CA GLY A 75 2.80 11.25 -16.44
C GLY A 75 2.19 9.95 -16.92
N PHE A 76 0.98 9.65 -16.47
CA PHE A 76 0.25 8.46 -16.91
C PHE A 76 -0.07 8.53 -18.42
N ALA A 77 -0.46 9.70 -18.91
CA ALA A 77 -0.78 9.88 -20.33
C ALA A 77 0.46 9.70 -21.21
N ILE A 78 1.64 10.09 -20.73
CA ILE A 78 2.89 9.99 -21.48
C ILE A 78 3.38 8.53 -21.51
N ASP A 79 3.42 7.85 -20.38
CA ASP A 79 3.89 6.47 -20.29
C ASP A 79 3.19 5.78 -19.12
N ALA A 80 2.08 5.12 -19.41
CA ALA A 80 1.24 4.49 -18.40
C ALA A 80 1.98 3.39 -17.63
N ARG A 81 2.82 2.61 -18.33
CA ARG A 81 3.54 1.50 -17.69
C ARG A 81 4.61 2.01 -16.73
N ALA A 82 5.40 2.98 -17.16
CA ALA A 82 6.42 3.55 -16.30
C ALA A 82 5.79 4.22 -15.09
N PHE A 83 4.68 4.92 -15.28
CA PHE A 83 3.99 5.54 -14.17
C PHE A 83 3.39 4.51 -13.20
N ALA A 84 2.88 3.39 -13.71
CA ALA A 84 2.37 2.32 -12.86
C ALA A 84 3.45 1.78 -11.92
N ASP A 85 4.70 1.65 -12.39
CA ASP A 85 5.81 1.22 -11.57
C ASP A 85 6.14 2.24 -10.46
N VAL A 86 6.13 3.51 -10.80
CA VAL A 86 6.32 4.60 -9.83
C VAL A 86 5.21 4.59 -8.78
N PHE A 87 3.96 4.40 -9.21
CA PHE A 87 2.83 4.34 -8.28
C PHE A 87 2.96 3.17 -7.31
N ARG A 88 3.37 1.99 -7.78
CA ARG A 88 3.53 0.84 -6.90
C ARG A 88 4.56 1.13 -5.81
N GLU A 89 5.66 1.76 -6.17
CA GLU A 89 6.70 2.14 -5.22
C GLU A 89 6.17 3.13 -4.18
N TYR A 90 5.46 4.15 -4.65
CA TYR A 90 4.82 5.13 -3.77
C TYR A 90 3.82 4.45 -2.83
N HIS A 91 2.96 3.61 -3.37
CA HIS A 91 1.90 2.94 -2.62
C HIS A 91 2.48 2.05 -1.51
N GLU A 92 3.58 1.37 -1.80
CA GLU A 92 4.25 0.54 -0.81
C GLU A 92 4.89 1.37 0.30
N GLN A 93 5.55 2.47 -0.05
CA GLN A 93 6.35 3.25 0.90
C GLN A 93 5.54 4.23 1.73
N VAL A 94 4.45 4.75 1.18
CA VAL A 94 3.71 5.86 1.79
C VAL A 94 2.32 5.43 2.23
N PRO A 95 2.05 5.41 3.55
CA PRO A 95 0.71 5.11 4.05
C PRO A 95 -0.33 6.11 3.55
N MET A 96 -1.56 5.64 3.41
CA MET A 96 -2.69 6.51 3.09
C MET A 96 -3.09 7.30 4.33
N THR A 97 -3.06 8.63 4.24
CA THR A 97 -3.36 9.50 5.38
C THR A 97 -4.60 10.35 5.20
N SER A 98 -5.09 10.47 3.97
CA SER A 98 -6.28 11.28 3.68
C SER A 98 -7.08 10.70 2.52
N PRO A 99 -8.43 10.72 2.60
CA PRO A 99 -9.27 10.33 1.46
C PRO A 99 -9.41 11.43 0.40
N MET A 100 -8.89 12.63 0.66
CA MET A 100 -9.08 13.78 -0.24
C MET A 100 -8.09 13.74 -1.39
N PRO A 101 -8.57 13.82 -2.67
CA PRO A 101 -7.69 13.74 -3.84
C PRO A 101 -6.55 14.76 -3.83
N TRP A 102 -6.85 16.01 -3.48
CA TRP A 102 -5.83 17.05 -3.52
C TRP A 102 -4.74 16.85 -2.45
N GLU A 103 -5.10 16.29 -1.31
CA GLU A 103 -4.11 15.96 -0.27
C GLU A 103 -3.25 14.78 -0.70
N GLU A 104 -3.86 13.77 -1.27
CA GLU A 104 -3.12 12.63 -1.82
C GLU A 104 -2.15 13.09 -2.91
N GLY A 105 -2.60 13.96 -3.80
CA GLY A 105 -1.76 14.50 -4.87
C GLY A 105 -0.55 15.25 -4.33
N LYS A 106 -0.75 16.05 -3.29
CA LYS A 106 0.33 16.81 -2.65
C LYS A 106 1.34 15.87 -1.99
N THR A 107 0.85 14.84 -1.30
CA THR A 107 1.69 13.84 -0.66
C THR A 107 2.56 13.13 -1.69
N PHE A 108 1.96 12.74 -2.81
CA PHE A 108 2.69 12.08 -3.90
C PHE A 108 3.77 13.01 -4.47
N GLU A 109 3.42 14.25 -4.77
CA GLU A 109 4.36 15.19 -5.38
C GLU A 109 5.56 15.46 -4.45
N ASN A 110 5.31 15.55 -3.15
CA ASN A 110 6.37 15.71 -2.17
C ASN A 110 7.27 14.47 -2.11
N TRP A 111 6.66 13.28 -2.13
CA TRP A 111 7.43 12.02 -2.15
C TRP A 111 8.28 11.93 -3.42
N ALA A 112 7.69 12.21 -4.59
CA ALA A 112 8.39 12.14 -5.87
C ALA A 112 9.58 13.11 -5.91
N ARG A 113 9.40 14.31 -5.35
CA ARG A 113 10.48 15.30 -5.28
C ARG A 113 11.63 14.79 -4.42
N ARG A 114 11.33 14.14 -3.29
CA ARG A 114 12.36 13.56 -2.43
C ARG A 114 13.12 12.45 -3.15
N GLN A 115 12.43 11.63 -3.94
CA GLN A 115 13.08 10.57 -4.71
C GLN A 115 14.05 11.16 -5.75
N ALA A 116 13.66 12.22 -6.43
CA ALA A 116 14.50 12.88 -7.43
C ALA A 116 15.76 13.50 -6.82
N ASN A 117 15.71 13.88 -5.55
CA ASN A 117 16.82 14.53 -4.85
C ASN A 117 17.66 13.54 -4.01
N ALA A 118 17.32 12.26 -4.04
CA ALA A 118 18.04 11.26 -3.26
C ALA A 118 19.35 10.86 -3.92
#